data_35635649ab4d36cd66c6ff45ee5e81f8
#
_entry.id   35635649ab4d36cd66c6ff45ee5e81f8
#
_cell.length_a   1.000
_cell.length_b   1.000
_cell.length_c   1.000
_cell.angle_alpha   90.00
_cell.angle_beta   90.00
_cell.angle_gamma   90.00
#
_symmetry.space_group_name_H-M   'P 1'
#
loop_
_entity.id
_entity.type
_entity.pdbx_description
1 polymer ?
#
loop_
_entity_poly.entity_id
_entity_poly.type
_entity_poly.pdbx_seq_one_letter_code
_entity_poly.pdbx_strand_id
1 'polypeptide(L)'
;RLHIDVSTATVGGQIYALLEDCSEEGYCIHIGHAIMDLRYHEGGDQEQTWLPIFDTINAKMEFFAMDVQIEAGHIIRLSLASTGEDYLPASTSSIVEVSEGSNSNLLIDIINPDDKLLFNPPICTHQACLDWLNQTA
;
A
#
# COMPACT_ATOMS: atom_id res chain seq x y z
N ARG A 1 3.00 -3.86 3.78
CA ARG A 1 2.80 -4.95 2.79
C ARG A 1 1.36 -5.43 2.84
N LEU A 2 0.83 -5.80 1.69
CA LEU A 2 -0.49 -6.39 1.57
C LEU A 2 -0.36 -7.74 0.86
N HIS A 3 -0.86 -8.79 1.50
CA HIS A 3 -1.02 -10.10 0.89
C HIS A 3 -2.51 -10.36 0.75
N ILE A 4 -2.96 -10.67 -0.46
CA ILE A 4 -4.38 -10.96 -0.72
C ILE A 4 -4.55 -12.14 -1.65
N ASP A 5 -5.50 -12.99 -1.31
CA ASP A 5 -5.92 -14.07 -2.17
C ASP A 5 -6.93 -13.55 -3.18
N VAL A 6 -6.60 -13.71 -4.46
CA VAL A 6 -7.42 -13.21 -5.57
C VAL A 6 -7.59 -14.27 -6.63
N SER A 7 -8.72 -14.24 -7.33
CA SER A 7 -8.94 -14.99 -8.55
C SER A 7 -9.40 -14.07 -9.67
N THR A 8 -9.15 -14.45 -10.90
CA THR A 8 -9.60 -13.68 -12.06
C THR A 8 -10.38 -14.55 -13.04
N ALA A 9 -11.36 -13.95 -13.69
CA ALA A 9 -12.07 -14.59 -14.81
C ALA A 9 -11.39 -14.34 -16.17
N THR A 10 -10.23 -13.69 -16.19
CA THR A 10 -9.49 -13.29 -17.40
C THR A 10 -8.00 -13.51 -17.21
N VAL A 11 -7.26 -13.46 -18.30
CA VAL A 11 -5.79 -13.66 -18.30
C VAL A 11 -4.98 -12.49 -17.73
N GLY A 12 -5.63 -11.49 -17.17
CA GLY A 12 -5.01 -10.32 -16.56
C GLY A 12 -5.94 -9.66 -15.57
N GLY A 13 -5.43 -8.65 -14.91
CA GLY A 13 -6.17 -7.84 -13.95
C GLY A 13 -5.22 -6.89 -13.24
N GLN A 14 -5.77 -5.88 -12.61
CA GLN A 14 -5.03 -4.90 -11.86
C GLN A 14 -5.72 -4.68 -10.52
N ILE A 15 -4.93 -4.54 -9.47
CA ILE A 15 -5.41 -4.15 -8.15
C ILE A 15 -4.68 -2.90 -7.72
N TYR A 16 -5.45 -1.91 -7.29
CA TYR A 16 -4.99 -0.73 -6.60
C TYR A 16 -5.42 -0.83 -5.15
N ALA A 17 -4.48 -0.71 -4.23
CA ALA A 17 -4.71 -0.74 -2.80
C ALA A 17 -4.42 0.65 -2.23
N LEU A 18 -5.38 1.26 -1.57
CA LEU A 18 -5.29 2.58 -0.94
C LEU A 18 -5.35 2.41 0.56
N LEU A 19 -4.37 2.96 1.28
CA LEU A 19 -4.40 3.11 2.73
C LEU A 19 -4.78 4.53 3.11
N GLU A 20 -5.69 4.63 4.06
CA GLU A 20 -6.21 5.88 4.55
C GLU A 20 -6.22 5.88 6.08
N ASP A 21 -5.93 7.03 6.65
CA ASP A 21 -6.12 7.35 8.06
C ASP A 21 -7.48 8.06 8.21
N CYS A 22 -8.39 7.44 8.93
CA CYS A 22 -9.77 7.93 9.07
C CYS A 22 -10.07 8.33 10.51
N SER A 23 -10.53 9.57 10.72
CA SER A 23 -11.02 10.03 12.00
C SER A 23 -12.35 9.40 12.39
N GLU A 24 -12.76 9.54 13.64
CA GLU A 24 -14.05 9.07 14.14
C GLU A 24 -15.23 9.74 13.43
N GLU A 25 -15.08 10.98 12.95
CA GLU A 25 -16.08 11.70 12.18
C GLU A 25 -16.19 11.23 10.72
N GLY A 26 -15.30 10.31 10.30
CA GLY A 26 -15.31 9.73 8.96
C GLY A 26 -14.50 10.53 7.92
N TYR A 27 -13.72 11.52 8.33
CA TYR A 27 -12.76 12.17 7.44
C TYR A 27 -11.55 11.27 7.27
N CYS A 28 -11.20 10.97 6.02
CA CYS A 28 -10.08 10.10 5.70
C CYS A 28 -9.05 10.85 4.87
N ILE A 29 -7.79 10.65 5.19
CA ILE A 29 -6.65 11.16 4.44
C ILE A 29 -5.85 10.00 3.85
N HIS A 30 -5.41 10.16 2.62
CA HIS A 30 -4.55 9.20 1.96
C HIS A 30 -3.17 9.17 2.63
N ILE A 31 -2.72 8.00 3.07
CA ILE A 31 -1.42 7.81 3.70
C ILE A 31 -0.48 6.93 2.86
N GLY A 32 -1.02 6.14 1.94
CA GLY A 32 -0.19 5.35 1.05
C GLY A 32 -1.01 4.52 0.08
N HIS A 33 -0.35 4.06 -0.97
CA HIS A 33 -0.98 3.17 -1.94
C HIS A 33 0.02 2.17 -2.52
N ALA A 34 -0.53 1.14 -3.12
CA ALA A 34 0.20 0.17 -3.94
C ALA A 34 -0.64 -0.20 -5.16
N ILE A 35 0.01 -0.55 -6.24
CA ILE A 35 -0.65 -1.02 -7.46
C ILE A 35 0.07 -2.25 -7.98
N MET A 36 -0.68 -3.19 -8.51
CA MET A 36 -0.14 -4.40 -9.11
C MET A 36 -0.95 -4.82 -10.33
N ASP A 37 -0.26 -5.08 -11.41
CA ASP A 37 -0.78 -5.93 -12.49
C ASP A 37 -0.59 -7.39 -12.04
N LEU A 38 -1.68 -8.14 -11.96
CA LEU A 38 -1.69 -9.50 -11.40
C LEU A 38 -0.81 -10.48 -12.17
N ARG A 39 -0.41 -10.16 -13.40
CA ARG A 39 0.57 -10.95 -14.14
C ARG A 39 1.97 -10.95 -13.50
N TYR A 40 2.22 -10.02 -12.57
CA TYR A 40 3.46 -9.91 -11.80
C TYR A 40 3.27 -10.26 -10.31
N HIS A 41 2.29 -11.09 -10.00
CA HIS A 41 1.94 -11.42 -8.62
C HIS A 41 3.06 -12.12 -7.82
N GLU A 42 4.03 -12.71 -8.50
CA GLU A 42 5.19 -13.35 -7.88
C GLU A 42 6.34 -12.37 -7.56
N GLY A 43 6.27 -11.15 -8.08
CA GLY A 43 7.26 -10.09 -7.83
C GLY A 43 7.46 -9.21 -9.06
N GLY A 44 7.71 -7.91 -8.83
CA GLY A 44 7.71 -6.89 -9.88
C GLY A 44 8.83 -6.99 -10.91
N ASP A 45 9.90 -7.73 -10.63
CA ASP A 45 11.05 -7.99 -11.49
C ASP A 45 11.04 -9.39 -12.14
N GLN A 46 10.00 -10.15 -11.87
CA GLN A 46 9.80 -11.47 -12.47
C GLN A 46 9.20 -11.37 -13.88
N GLU A 47 9.35 -12.42 -14.66
CA GLU A 47 8.65 -12.53 -15.93
C GLU A 47 7.14 -12.60 -15.73
N GLN A 48 6.39 -12.08 -16.71
CA GLN A 48 4.93 -12.17 -16.68
C GLN A 48 4.48 -13.62 -16.57
N THR A 49 3.69 -13.89 -15.54
CA THR A 49 3.09 -15.21 -15.33
C THR A 49 1.67 -15.22 -15.86
N TRP A 50 1.32 -16.23 -16.64
CA TRP A 50 -0.06 -16.45 -17.05
C TRP A 50 -0.90 -16.78 -15.83
N LEU A 51 -1.94 -15.98 -15.59
CA LEU A 51 -2.86 -16.23 -14.51
C LEU A 51 -3.73 -17.44 -14.82
N PRO A 52 -3.80 -18.45 -13.94
CA PRO A 52 -4.77 -19.50 -14.07
C PRO A 52 -6.17 -18.90 -13.86
N ILE A 53 -7.04 -19.02 -14.86
CA ILE A 53 -8.40 -18.49 -14.81
C ILE A 53 -9.20 -19.25 -13.75
N PHE A 54 -9.84 -18.53 -12.82
CA PHE A 54 -10.61 -19.03 -11.68
C PHE A 54 -9.81 -19.70 -10.56
N ASP A 55 -8.50 -19.89 -10.71
CA ASP A 55 -7.69 -20.33 -9.59
C ASP A 55 -7.33 -19.17 -8.68
N THR A 56 -7.16 -19.46 -7.40
CA THR A 56 -6.74 -18.46 -6.42
C THR A 56 -5.23 -18.33 -6.43
N ILE A 57 -4.77 -17.10 -6.55
CA ILE A 57 -3.36 -16.72 -6.39
C ILE A 57 -3.21 -15.81 -5.17
N ASN A 58 -2.07 -15.84 -4.51
CA ASN A 58 -1.75 -14.90 -3.44
C ASN A 58 -0.92 -13.73 -4.00
N ALA A 59 -1.55 -12.58 -4.17
CA ALA A 59 -0.89 -11.38 -4.64
C ALA A 59 -0.19 -10.67 -3.48
N LYS A 60 1.09 -10.36 -3.64
CA LYS A 60 1.93 -9.71 -2.64
C LYS A 60 2.30 -8.32 -3.13
N MET A 61 1.73 -7.31 -2.48
CA MET A 61 1.92 -5.92 -2.84
C MET A 61 2.73 -5.20 -1.77
N GLU A 62 3.65 -4.36 -2.20
CA GLU A 62 4.37 -3.46 -1.31
C GLU A 62 3.89 -2.04 -1.50
N PHE A 63 3.56 -1.37 -0.39
CA PHE A 63 3.30 0.05 -0.40
C PHE A 63 4.60 0.82 -0.56
N PHE A 64 4.53 1.99 -1.17
CA PHE A 64 5.65 2.91 -1.12
C PHE A 64 6.02 3.22 0.34
N ALA A 65 7.31 3.45 0.58
CA ALA A 65 7.78 3.81 1.91
C ALA A 65 7.04 5.07 2.39
N MET A 66 6.50 4.98 3.59
CA MET A 66 5.76 6.06 4.22
C MET A 66 6.18 6.18 5.68
N ASP A 67 6.17 7.40 6.19
CA ASP A 67 6.38 7.73 7.59
C ASP A 67 5.22 8.63 8.01
N VAL A 68 4.25 8.06 8.73
CA VAL A 68 3.02 8.75 9.12
C VAL A 68 2.73 8.48 10.58
N GLN A 69 2.20 9.49 11.25
CA GLN A 69 1.69 9.38 12.61
C GLN A 69 0.18 9.24 12.54
N ILE A 70 -0.35 8.14 13.10
CA ILE A 70 -1.78 7.92 13.24
C ILE A 70 -2.21 8.40 14.63
N GLU A 71 -3.22 9.23 14.72
CA GLU A 71 -3.74 9.72 15.98
C GLU A 71 -4.52 8.64 16.73
N ALA A 72 -4.55 8.76 18.06
CA ALA A 72 -5.34 7.84 18.88
C ALA A 72 -6.85 7.98 18.57
N GLY A 73 -7.51 6.85 18.35
CA GLY A 73 -8.94 6.79 17.96
C GLY A 73 -9.16 6.77 16.45
N HIS A 74 -8.14 7.01 15.65
CA HIS A 74 -8.25 6.87 14.20
C HIS A 74 -8.22 5.41 13.77
N ILE A 75 -8.76 5.15 12.58
CA ILE A 75 -8.87 3.82 11.97
C ILE A 75 -8.08 3.82 10.67
N ILE A 76 -7.24 2.81 10.49
CA ILE A 76 -6.59 2.55 9.21
C ILE A 76 -7.59 1.82 8.32
N ARG A 77 -7.96 2.44 7.18
CA ARG A 77 -8.83 1.87 6.17
C ARG A 77 -8.01 1.41 4.97
N LEU A 78 -8.23 0.17 4.55
CA LEU A 78 -7.74 -0.37 3.29
C LEU A 78 -8.89 -0.40 2.29
N SER A 79 -8.73 0.31 1.18
CA SER A 79 -9.67 0.29 0.06
C SER A 79 -9.02 -0.40 -1.14
N LEU A 80 -9.75 -1.30 -1.80
CA LEU A 80 -9.29 -1.99 -3.00
C LEU A 80 -10.11 -1.53 -4.20
N ALA A 81 -9.43 -1.25 -5.32
CA ALA A 81 -10.04 -0.81 -6.56
C ALA A 81 -9.29 -1.40 -7.77
N SER A 82 -9.85 -1.25 -8.95
CA SER A 82 -9.19 -1.67 -10.20
C SER A 82 -8.15 -0.68 -10.70
N THR A 83 -8.20 0.59 -10.24
CA THR A 83 -7.26 1.66 -10.58
C THR A 83 -7.34 2.78 -9.56
N GLY A 84 -6.35 3.67 -9.55
CA GLY A 84 -6.30 4.91 -8.78
C GLY A 84 -6.17 6.13 -9.68
N GLU A 85 -6.27 7.33 -9.10
CA GLU A 85 -6.28 8.61 -9.85
C GLU A 85 -5.06 8.80 -10.76
N ASP A 86 -3.90 8.32 -10.32
CA ASP A 86 -2.63 8.51 -11.02
C ASP A 86 -2.28 7.35 -11.98
N TYR A 87 -3.18 6.35 -12.14
CA TYR A 87 -2.88 5.15 -12.89
C TYR A 87 -3.89 4.89 -13.99
N LEU A 88 -3.38 4.44 -15.13
CA LEU A 88 -4.24 3.96 -16.20
C LEU A 88 -4.88 2.63 -15.81
N PRO A 89 -6.17 2.43 -16.13
CA PRO A 89 -6.81 1.14 -15.94
C PRO A 89 -6.12 0.07 -16.80
N ALA A 90 -6.24 -1.19 -16.38
CA ALA A 90 -5.77 -2.31 -17.19
C ALA A 90 -6.35 -2.25 -18.62
N SER A 91 -5.55 -2.60 -19.60
CA SER A 91 -5.92 -2.53 -21.03
C SER A 91 -7.05 -3.50 -21.43
N THR A 92 -7.32 -4.48 -20.59
CA THR A 92 -8.38 -5.47 -20.77
C THR A 92 -9.37 -5.41 -19.62
N SER A 93 -10.66 -5.48 -19.93
CA SER A 93 -11.67 -5.64 -18.90
C SER A 93 -11.43 -6.94 -18.14
N SER A 94 -11.33 -6.86 -16.83
CA SER A 94 -11.14 -8.01 -15.96
C SER A 94 -12.13 -7.99 -14.80
N ILE A 95 -12.49 -9.17 -14.35
CA ILE A 95 -13.23 -9.36 -13.10
C ILE A 95 -12.23 -9.97 -12.14
N VAL A 96 -11.96 -9.26 -11.05
CA VAL A 96 -11.07 -9.71 -9.98
C VAL A 96 -11.93 -9.92 -8.75
N GLU A 97 -11.92 -11.13 -8.24
CA GLU A 97 -12.54 -11.49 -6.99
C GLU A 97 -11.48 -11.53 -5.89
N VAL A 98 -11.75 -10.86 -4.79
CA VAL A 98 -10.87 -10.84 -3.61
C VAL A 98 -11.49 -11.73 -2.55
N SER A 99 -10.71 -12.70 -2.05
CA SER A 99 -11.15 -13.61 -1.01
C SER A 99 -10.69 -13.14 0.36
N GLU A 100 -11.64 -13.02 1.28
CA GLU A 100 -11.34 -12.88 2.70
C GLU A 100 -10.96 -14.25 3.27
N GLY A 101 -9.72 -14.41 3.67
CA GLY A 101 -9.22 -15.68 4.19
C GLY A 101 -7.97 -15.50 5.06
N SER A 102 -7.49 -16.59 5.60
CA SER A 102 -6.30 -16.61 6.48
C SER A 102 -5.01 -16.13 5.80
N ASN A 103 -4.98 -16.12 4.47
CA ASN A 103 -3.83 -15.69 3.68
C ASN A 103 -3.93 -14.22 3.23
N SER A 104 -5.11 -13.59 3.43
CA SER A 104 -5.29 -12.17 3.15
C SER A 104 -5.00 -11.36 4.42
N ASN A 105 -3.93 -10.58 4.39
CA ASN A 105 -3.49 -9.79 5.53
C ASN A 105 -2.77 -8.51 5.12
N LEU A 106 -2.90 -7.49 5.94
CA LEU A 106 -2.16 -6.25 5.86
C LEU A 106 -1.11 -6.22 6.98
N LEU A 107 0.15 -6.11 6.60
CA LEU A 107 1.30 -6.02 7.50
C LEU A 107 1.77 -4.57 7.56
N ILE A 108 1.73 -3.99 8.76
CA ILE A 108 2.18 -2.62 9.02
C ILE A 108 3.25 -2.69 10.09
N ASP A 109 4.43 -2.16 9.79
CA ASP A 109 5.49 -1.98 10.77
C ASP A 109 5.18 -0.73 11.60
N ILE A 110 4.97 -0.91 12.89
CA ILE A 110 4.69 0.18 13.83
C ILE A 110 5.96 0.45 14.62
N ILE A 111 6.38 1.71 14.60
CA ILE A 111 7.47 2.19 15.43
C ILE A 111 6.90 2.52 16.80
N ASN A 112 7.35 1.84 17.83
CA ASN A 112 7.00 2.19 19.20
C ASN A 112 7.73 3.48 19.59
N PRO A 113 7.03 4.54 20.08
CA PRO A 113 7.67 5.78 20.49
C PRO A 113 8.70 5.58 21.61
N ASP A 114 8.63 4.48 22.37
CA ASP A 114 9.64 4.12 23.39
C ASP A 114 10.90 3.48 22.77
N ASP A 115 10.85 2.99 21.53
CA ASP A 115 12.03 2.60 20.79
C ASP A 115 12.81 3.87 20.48
N LYS A 116 13.96 4.02 21.13
CA LYS A 116 14.90 5.10 20.81
C LYS A 116 15.40 4.86 19.39
N LEU A 117 14.58 5.26 18.42
CA LEU A 117 15.06 5.40 17.06
C LEU A 117 16.25 6.34 17.13
N LEU A 118 17.42 5.81 16.77
CA LEU A 118 18.53 6.63 16.39
C LEU A 118 18.08 7.34 15.10
N PHE A 119 17.30 8.39 15.26
CA PHE A 119 17.08 9.35 14.20
C PHE A 119 18.48 9.86 13.86
N ASN A 120 19.05 9.35 12.80
CA ASN A 120 20.00 10.11 12.04
C ASN A 120 19.17 11.26 11.46
N PRO A 121 19.31 12.48 12.00
CA PRO A 121 18.58 13.60 11.42
C PRO A 121 18.93 13.61 9.92
N PRO A 122 17.96 13.90 9.04
CA PRO A 122 18.24 14.01 7.63
C PRO A 122 19.46 14.91 7.47
N ILE A 123 20.41 14.51 6.64
CA ILE A 123 21.60 15.33 6.38
C ILE A 123 21.10 16.60 5.73
N CYS A 124 20.86 17.61 6.55
CA CYS A 124 20.49 18.95 6.09
C CYS A 124 21.72 19.59 5.46
N THR A 125 21.79 19.61 4.14
CA THR A 125 22.84 20.34 3.38
C THR A 125 22.38 21.73 2.96
N HIS A 126 21.10 22.01 3.06
CA HIS A 126 20.50 23.28 2.68
C HIS A 126 20.16 24.14 3.91
N GLN A 127 20.47 25.46 3.84
CA GLN A 127 20.32 26.37 4.99
C GLN A 127 18.88 26.39 5.53
N ALA A 128 17.87 26.36 4.67
CA ALA A 128 16.47 26.35 5.10
C ALA A 128 16.10 25.13 5.96
N CYS A 129 16.74 23.98 5.73
CA CYS A 129 16.57 22.78 6.52
C CYS A 129 17.23 22.93 7.91
N LEU A 130 18.42 23.53 7.96
CA LEU A 130 19.12 23.82 9.22
C LEU A 130 18.34 24.85 10.05
N ASP A 131 17.77 25.86 9.43
CA ASP A 131 16.95 26.89 10.11
C ASP A 131 15.67 26.27 10.70
N TRP A 132 15.05 25.31 10.01
CA TRP A 132 13.89 24.59 10.50
C TRP A 132 14.23 23.73 11.72
N LEU A 133 15.36 22.98 11.70
CA LEU A 133 15.78 22.17 12.84
C LEU A 133 16.08 23.01 14.10
N ASN A 134 16.62 24.24 13.90
CA ASN A 134 16.91 25.15 15.01
C ASN A 134 15.65 25.81 15.62
N GLN A 135 14.52 25.80 14.91
CA GLN A 135 13.25 26.33 15.41
C GLN A 135 12.42 25.30 16.17
N THR A 136 12.72 24.00 16.01
CA THR A 136 12.00 22.88 16.62
C THR A 136 12.74 22.21 17.79
N ALA A 137 13.92 22.70 18.16
CA ALA A 137 14.75 22.21 19.25
C ALA A 137 14.45 22.89 20.60
#